data_ddc1b222d3baf5b484fec12399e33775
#
_entry.id   ddc1b222d3baf5b484fec12399e33775
#
_cell.length_a   1.000
_cell.length_b   1.000
_cell.length_c   1.000
_cell.angle_alpha   90.00
_cell.angle_beta   90.00
_cell.angle_gamma   90.00
#
_symmetry.space_group_name_H-M   'P 1'
#
loop_
_entity.id
_entity.type
_entity.pdbx_description
1 polymer ?
#
loop_
_entity_poly.entity_id
_entity_poly.type
_entity_poly.pdbx_seq_one_letter_code
_entity_poly.pdbx_strand_id
1 'polypeptide(L)'
;MLSYTKRRVLSEIGARCTGRRRVSEVRRQLLLLVSLVGRVMAQPDPSELLLRVRERVLDTVDRLPRYMCTQTIDRSQYDPDRTVYVKDCEDLEFSRNTRWKLLRTISDRLRLDVGVAAQREMYSWVGENQFGNRSLFEIVTEGTISTGYFRGFLESVFRSEHADFSYVGETVEEGRALVEYHYRVPLEASHYVFLFHGHSVIAAYEGAVLADPETAELVRLTVRTSHLSLETGACEATTTMNYRRFRLNGSDFLLPSETRLYVKSLNGVETENRTVYSGCHEFLGESTLKFGATPDAPARKAAAPRAEPTIPAELRFSLALAEDIHVATAAAGETVRAVLTTDLRDRARKVLVPNGTPLLCRILRIRRYYHGNDPDVIGMLVPLPRVELLLRLESFALPGGDRPVFAKRDTGVADASRRRPGTLQNRPVELGPLDAMGRNQWFERFDRVGDDYVIKSGSVSNWVTVMQ
;
A
#
# COMPACT_ATOMS: atom_id res chain seq x y z
N MET A 1 -57.42 -18.48 6.28
CA MET A 1 -58.24 -19.45 5.52
C MET A 1 -57.45 -20.71 5.34
N LEU A 2 -57.95 -21.75 6.03
CA LEU A 2 -57.96 -23.18 5.69
C LEU A 2 -56.59 -23.86 5.51
N SER A 3 -56.12 -24.73 6.37
CA SER A 3 -56.73 -25.87 7.10
C SER A 3 -56.26 -27.22 6.53
N TYR A 4 -55.72 -28.07 7.47
CA TYR A 4 -55.81 -29.53 7.53
C TYR A 4 -55.00 -30.38 6.52
N THR A 5 -54.38 -31.51 6.86
CA THR A 5 -54.84 -32.64 7.63
C THR A 5 -53.73 -33.64 8.02
N LYS A 6 -53.86 -34.19 9.21
CA LYS A 6 -53.25 -35.42 9.76
C LYS A 6 -53.59 -36.67 8.95
N ARG A 7 -52.73 -37.69 8.93
CA ARG A 7 -53.12 -39.09 9.11
C ARG A 7 -52.02 -39.97 9.70
N ARG A 8 -52.35 -40.61 10.79
CA ARG A 8 -51.74 -41.81 11.39
C ARG A 8 -52.11 -43.07 10.58
N VAL A 9 -51.22 -44.07 10.57
CA VAL A 9 -51.56 -45.48 10.53
C VAL A 9 -50.62 -46.26 11.45
N LEU A 10 -51.21 -46.90 12.45
CA LEU A 10 -50.64 -47.97 13.26
C LEU A 10 -50.86 -49.28 12.53
N SER A 11 -49.94 -50.24 12.62
CA SER A 11 -50.28 -51.66 12.71
C SER A 11 -49.15 -52.45 13.39
N GLU A 12 -49.59 -53.14 14.42
CA GLU A 12 -48.91 -54.17 15.21
C GLU A 12 -48.60 -55.43 14.44
N ILE A 13 -47.70 -56.23 14.97
CA ILE A 13 -47.60 -57.67 15.09
C ILE A 13 -46.16 -57.96 15.57
N GLY A 14 -45.84 -58.49 16.72
CA GLY A 14 -46.33 -59.62 17.45
C GLY A 14 -45.33 -60.78 17.48
N ALA A 15 -44.73 -61.03 18.68
CA ALA A 15 -44.26 -62.32 19.20
C ALA A 15 -42.92 -62.90 18.73
N ARG A 16 -41.95 -63.17 19.56
CA ARG A 16 -41.76 -64.28 20.53
C ARG A 16 -40.35 -64.32 21.09
N CYS A 17 -40.22 -64.55 22.38
CA CYS A 17 -39.00 -64.91 23.11
C CYS A 17 -38.38 -66.22 22.70
N THR A 18 -37.03 -66.23 22.61
CA THR A 18 -36.12 -67.34 23.07
C THR A 18 -34.73 -66.72 23.20
N GLY A 19 -34.14 -66.56 24.30
CA GLY A 19 -33.48 -67.54 25.08
C GLY A 19 -31.96 -67.30 25.12
N ARG A 20 -31.50 -66.87 26.30
CA ARG A 20 -30.14 -67.11 26.85
C ARG A 20 -28.97 -67.19 25.90
N ARG A 21 -28.15 -66.16 25.91
CA ARG A 21 -26.67 -66.11 25.96
C ARG A 21 -26.18 -64.76 25.46
N ARG A 22 -25.65 -63.92 26.35
CA ARG A 22 -24.59 -62.94 26.08
C ARG A 22 -24.46 -61.90 27.22
N VAL A 23 -24.05 -62.38 28.37
CA VAL A 23 -23.62 -61.52 29.46
C VAL A 23 -22.16 -61.12 29.38
N SER A 24 -21.38 -61.75 28.44
CA SER A 24 -19.95 -61.50 28.31
C SER A 24 -19.52 -60.44 27.29
N GLU A 25 -20.40 -60.03 26.36
CA GLU A 25 -20.07 -58.99 25.37
C GLU A 25 -20.39 -57.56 25.85
N VAL A 26 -21.34 -57.39 26.72
CA VAL A 26 -21.68 -56.06 27.26
C VAL A 26 -20.58 -55.50 28.18
N ARG A 27 -19.82 -56.39 28.83
CA ARG A 27 -18.70 -55.93 29.67
C ARG A 27 -17.44 -55.56 28.90
N ARG A 28 -17.25 -56.02 27.65
CA ARG A 28 -16.17 -55.62 26.76
C ARG A 28 -16.47 -54.34 26.01
N GLN A 29 -17.74 -54.03 25.72
CA GLN A 29 -18.11 -52.79 25.08
C GLN A 29 -18.14 -51.60 26.05
N LEU A 30 -18.42 -51.83 27.35
CA LEU A 30 -18.33 -50.77 28.36
C LEU A 30 -16.88 -50.38 28.69
N LEU A 31 -15.89 -51.28 28.53
CA LEU A 31 -14.47 -50.97 28.73
C LEU A 31 -13.83 -50.26 27.51
N LEU A 32 -14.45 -50.32 26.33
CA LEU A 32 -14.03 -49.59 25.16
C LEU A 32 -14.62 -48.16 25.07
N LEU A 33 -15.76 -47.93 25.75
CA LEU A 33 -16.37 -46.60 25.83
C LEU A 33 -15.73 -45.67 26.87
N VAL A 34 -15.00 -46.22 27.83
CA VAL A 34 -14.25 -45.42 28.84
C VAL A 34 -12.88 -44.96 28.37
N SER A 35 -12.36 -45.51 27.28
CA SER A 35 -11.07 -45.08 26.68
C SER A 35 -11.24 -43.97 25.63
N LEU A 36 -12.45 -43.49 25.33
CA LEU A 36 -12.78 -42.28 24.58
C LEU A 36 -13.11 -41.08 25.48
N VAL A 37 -12.62 -41.08 26.72
CA VAL A 37 -12.49 -39.83 27.47
C VAL A 37 -11.42 -39.06 26.74
N GLY A 38 -11.87 -38.17 25.85
CA GLY A 38 -11.02 -37.28 25.08
C GLY A 38 -9.98 -36.68 26.01
N ARG A 39 -8.78 -36.61 25.54
CA ARG A 39 -7.84 -35.62 26.02
C ARG A 39 -8.53 -34.27 25.89
N VAL A 40 -9.21 -33.84 26.96
CA VAL A 40 -9.44 -32.43 27.20
C VAL A 40 -8.04 -31.90 27.33
N MET A 41 -7.48 -31.46 26.20
CA MET A 41 -6.29 -30.63 26.23
C MET A 41 -6.70 -29.47 27.10
N ALA A 42 -6.12 -29.39 28.29
CA ALA A 42 -6.30 -28.22 29.14
C ALA A 42 -5.91 -27.03 28.28
N GLN A 43 -6.86 -26.18 27.96
CA GLN A 43 -6.56 -24.96 27.23
C GLN A 43 -5.53 -24.19 28.07
N PRO A 44 -4.46 -23.69 27.43
CA PRO A 44 -3.47 -22.90 28.14
C PRO A 44 -4.17 -21.71 28.81
N ASP A 45 -3.77 -21.37 30.01
CA ASP A 45 -4.23 -20.15 30.69
C ASP A 45 -4.06 -18.97 29.73
N PRO A 46 -5.12 -18.17 29.46
CA PRO A 46 -5.03 -17.04 28.55
C PRO A 46 -3.88 -16.07 28.90
N SER A 47 -3.56 -15.89 30.16
CA SER A 47 -2.47 -15.05 30.59
C SER A 47 -1.10 -15.65 30.25
N GLU A 48 -0.92 -16.95 30.40
CA GLU A 48 0.28 -17.67 29.99
C GLU A 48 0.44 -17.67 28.46
N LEU A 49 -0.65 -17.86 27.73
CA LEU A 49 -0.64 -17.77 26.28
C LEU A 49 -0.20 -16.38 25.80
N LEU A 50 -0.74 -15.31 26.39
CA LEU A 50 -0.35 -13.93 26.06
C LEU A 50 1.14 -13.69 26.29
N LEU A 51 1.71 -14.18 27.39
CA LEU A 51 3.15 -14.08 27.66
C LEU A 51 3.97 -14.77 26.56
N ARG A 52 3.59 -15.98 26.14
CA ARG A 52 4.25 -16.70 25.05
C ARG A 52 4.11 -15.97 23.71
N VAL A 53 2.95 -15.37 23.41
CA VAL A 53 2.74 -14.56 22.20
C VAL A 53 3.68 -13.35 22.22
N ARG A 54 3.73 -12.64 23.35
CA ARG A 54 4.61 -11.47 23.55
C ARG A 54 6.09 -11.84 23.34
N GLU A 55 6.54 -12.91 23.95
CA GLU A 55 7.92 -13.40 23.83
C GLU A 55 8.26 -13.74 22.35
N ARG A 56 7.38 -14.47 21.67
CA ARG A 56 7.59 -14.84 20.25
C ARG A 56 7.62 -13.64 19.31
N VAL A 57 6.73 -12.67 19.51
CA VAL A 57 6.70 -11.44 18.73
C VAL A 57 7.99 -10.68 18.91
N LEU A 58 8.43 -10.46 20.16
CA LEU A 58 9.65 -9.70 20.45
C LEU A 58 10.91 -10.44 19.96
N ASP A 59 10.98 -11.76 20.15
CA ASP A 59 12.07 -12.57 19.62
C ASP A 59 12.14 -12.48 18.08
N THR A 60 10.99 -12.51 17.39
CA THR A 60 10.94 -12.30 15.95
C THR A 60 11.48 -10.94 15.55
N VAL A 61 11.01 -9.88 16.20
CA VAL A 61 11.43 -8.50 15.93
C VAL A 61 12.93 -8.30 16.15
N ASP A 62 13.49 -8.90 17.22
CA ASP A 62 14.88 -8.74 17.58
C ASP A 62 15.85 -9.54 16.67
N ARG A 63 15.38 -10.65 16.10
CA ARG A 63 16.16 -11.52 15.20
C ARG A 63 15.97 -11.25 13.71
N LEU A 64 15.07 -10.31 13.34
CA LEU A 64 14.87 -9.98 11.94
C LEU A 64 16.17 -9.57 11.24
N PRO A 65 16.58 -10.26 10.15
CA PRO A 65 17.75 -9.85 9.36
C PRO A 65 17.45 -8.54 8.62
N ARG A 66 18.43 -8.04 7.88
CA ARG A 66 18.17 -7.01 6.88
C ARG A 66 17.43 -7.63 5.71
N TYR A 67 16.26 -7.14 5.40
CA TYR A 67 15.46 -7.68 4.31
C TYR A 67 14.73 -6.57 3.54
N MET A 68 14.28 -6.91 2.34
CA MET A 68 13.51 -6.05 1.48
C MET A 68 12.27 -6.79 0.98
N CYS A 69 11.14 -6.10 0.92
CA CYS A 69 9.91 -6.57 0.29
C CYS A 69 9.43 -5.53 -0.71
N THR A 70 8.74 -5.96 -1.75
CA THR A 70 7.93 -5.07 -2.58
C THR A 70 6.53 -4.98 -1.98
N GLN A 71 6.09 -3.76 -1.71
CA GLN A 71 4.72 -3.47 -1.28
C GLN A 71 3.91 -2.90 -2.44
N THR A 72 2.72 -3.47 -2.65
CA THR A 72 1.71 -2.94 -3.57
C THR A 72 0.56 -2.38 -2.74
N ILE A 73 0.26 -1.11 -2.91
CA ILE A 73 -0.75 -0.39 -2.13
C ILE A 73 -1.88 0.02 -3.07
N ASP A 74 -3.05 -0.58 -2.93
CA ASP A 74 -4.29 -0.12 -3.55
C ASP A 74 -4.95 0.88 -2.60
N ARG A 75 -5.17 2.12 -3.08
CA ARG A 75 -5.79 3.17 -2.30
C ARG A 75 -7.13 3.55 -2.92
N SER A 76 -8.13 3.76 -2.08
CA SER A 76 -9.46 4.22 -2.47
C SER A 76 -9.93 5.33 -1.54
N GLN A 77 -10.60 6.32 -2.10
CA GLN A 77 -11.31 7.37 -1.37
C GLN A 77 -12.80 7.26 -1.68
N TYR A 78 -13.59 7.43 -0.65
CA TYR A 78 -15.05 7.41 -0.71
C TYR A 78 -15.57 8.74 -0.15
N ASP A 79 -16.31 9.46 -0.97
CA ASP A 79 -16.93 10.70 -0.57
C ASP A 79 -18.44 10.49 -0.34
N PRO A 80 -19.04 11.20 0.59
CA PRO A 80 -20.49 11.19 0.75
C PRO A 80 -21.18 11.75 -0.51
N ASP A 81 -22.35 11.20 -0.85
CA ASP A 81 -23.16 11.62 -2.01
C ASP A 81 -23.72 13.05 -1.87
N ARG A 82 -23.51 13.68 -0.74
CA ARG A 82 -23.91 15.05 -0.39
C ARG A 82 -22.97 15.67 0.63
N THR A 83 -23.02 16.98 0.77
CA THR A 83 -22.26 17.69 1.81
C THR A 83 -22.70 17.23 3.19
N VAL A 84 -21.72 16.89 4.02
CA VAL A 84 -21.91 16.43 5.40
C VAL A 84 -21.72 17.62 6.34
N TYR A 85 -22.72 17.85 7.17
CA TYR A 85 -22.69 18.87 8.22
C TYR A 85 -22.86 18.17 9.56
N VAL A 86 -21.76 18.04 10.30
CA VAL A 86 -21.72 17.43 11.63
C VAL A 86 -20.92 18.32 12.58
N LYS A 87 -21.20 18.20 13.86
CA LYS A 87 -20.54 19.02 14.90
C LYS A 87 -19.19 18.42 15.30
N ASP A 88 -19.16 17.12 15.40
CA ASP A 88 -18.05 16.34 15.91
C ASP A 88 -18.09 14.89 15.36
N CYS A 89 -17.16 14.08 15.80
CA CYS A 89 -17.04 12.69 15.35
C CYS A 89 -18.15 11.79 15.89
N GLU A 90 -18.75 12.09 17.01
CA GLU A 90 -19.89 11.34 17.56
C GLU A 90 -21.15 11.58 16.71
N ASP A 91 -21.41 12.85 16.34
CA ASP A 91 -22.51 13.22 15.43
C ASP A 91 -22.28 12.59 14.02
N LEU A 92 -21.03 12.50 13.56
CA LEU A 92 -20.69 11.81 12.32
C LEU A 92 -21.10 10.32 12.39
N GLU A 93 -20.70 9.63 13.43
CA GLU A 93 -20.99 8.19 13.60
C GLU A 93 -22.49 7.93 13.68
N PHE A 94 -23.21 8.72 14.47
CA PHE A 94 -24.66 8.62 14.59
C PHE A 94 -25.36 8.86 13.26
N SER A 95 -24.87 9.82 12.47
CA SER A 95 -25.51 10.27 11.24
C SER A 95 -25.18 9.41 10.02
N ARG A 96 -24.04 8.68 10.03
CA ARG A 96 -23.46 7.99 8.87
C ARG A 96 -24.44 7.04 8.18
N ASN A 97 -25.11 6.20 8.94
CA ASN A 97 -25.98 5.14 8.38
C ASN A 97 -27.34 5.64 7.87
N THR A 98 -27.71 6.89 8.16
CA THR A 98 -29.04 7.41 7.89
C THR A 98 -29.07 8.60 6.93
N ARG A 99 -27.98 9.34 6.76
CA ARG A 99 -27.98 10.64 6.09
C ARG A 99 -27.35 10.65 4.70
N TRP A 100 -26.39 9.79 4.39
CA TRP A 100 -25.69 9.77 3.07
C TRP A 100 -25.21 8.38 2.70
N LYS A 101 -24.81 8.26 1.43
CA LYS A 101 -24.13 7.06 0.90
C LYS A 101 -22.71 7.44 0.55
N LEU A 102 -21.78 6.51 0.73
CA LEU A 102 -20.40 6.65 0.29
C LEU A 102 -20.27 6.17 -1.16
N LEU A 103 -19.69 7.01 -1.98
CA LEU A 103 -19.38 6.73 -3.38
C LEU A 103 -17.86 6.72 -3.52
N ARG A 104 -17.32 5.68 -4.17
CA ARG A 104 -15.89 5.68 -4.52
C ARG A 104 -15.63 6.80 -5.52
N THR A 105 -14.80 7.76 -5.15
CA THR A 105 -14.52 8.95 -5.96
C THR A 105 -13.14 8.91 -6.58
N ILE A 106 -12.16 8.39 -5.86
CA ILE A 106 -10.77 8.32 -6.30
C ILE A 106 -10.21 6.92 -6.03
N SER A 107 -9.36 6.43 -6.93
CA SER A 107 -8.46 5.31 -6.60
C SER A 107 -7.13 5.45 -7.33
N ASP A 108 -6.08 4.91 -6.71
CA ASP A 108 -4.77 4.75 -7.33
C ASP A 108 -4.06 3.49 -6.78
N ARG A 109 -2.93 3.17 -7.41
CA ARG A 109 -2.07 2.06 -6.99
C ARG A 109 -0.64 2.54 -6.92
N LEU A 110 0.07 2.15 -5.87
CA LEU A 110 1.49 2.42 -5.67
C LEU A 110 2.26 1.10 -5.59
N ARG A 111 3.50 1.10 -6.09
CA ARG A 111 4.47 0.02 -5.87
C ARG A 111 5.77 0.60 -5.37
N LEU A 112 6.18 0.16 -4.21
CA LEU A 112 7.36 0.63 -3.50
C LEU A 112 8.17 -0.59 -3.03
N ASP A 113 9.47 -0.44 -2.97
CA ASP A 113 10.32 -1.34 -2.21
C ASP A 113 10.46 -0.79 -0.79
N VAL A 114 10.29 -1.65 0.19
CA VAL A 114 10.50 -1.35 1.61
C VAL A 114 11.64 -2.21 2.12
N GLY A 115 12.71 -1.55 2.55
CA GLY A 115 13.86 -2.17 3.20
C GLY A 115 13.77 -2.00 4.70
N VAL A 116 14.08 -3.05 5.45
CA VAL A 116 14.17 -3.01 6.92
C VAL A 116 15.61 -3.28 7.31
N ALA A 117 16.27 -2.29 7.88
CA ALA A 117 17.64 -2.41 8.35
C ALA A 117 17.88 -1.49 9.55
N ALA A 118 18.73 -1.90 10.49
CA ALA A 118 19.10 -1.13 11.68
C ALA A 118 17.88 -0.50 12.39
N GLN A 119 16.81 -1.29 12.53
CA GLN A 119 15.56 -0.89 13.20
C GLN A 119 14.75 0.21 12.49
N ARG A 120 15.03 0.47 11.22
CA ARG A 120 14.35 1.51 10.43
C ARG A 120 13.76 0.91 9.16
N GLU A 121 12.60 1.40 8.79
CA GLU A 121 12.01 1.16 7.48
C GLU A 121 12.52 2.23 6.51
N MET A 122 12.99 1.79 5.36
CA MET A 122 13.47 2.66 4.28
C MET A 122 12.63 2.36 3.04
N TYR A 123 12.30 3.40 2.29
CA TYR A 123 11.41 3.29 1.14
C TYR A 123 12.07 3.83 -0.12
N SER A 124 11.75 3.20 -1.26
CA SER A 124 12.08 3.69 -2.58
C SER A 124 10.97 3.29 -3.56
N TRP A 125 10.94 3.91 -4.73
CA TRP A 125 10.14 3.39 -5.81
C TRP A 125 10.65 2.00 -6.22
N VAL A 126 9.75 1.12 -6.67
CA VAL A 126 10.13 -0.23 -7.08
C VAL A 126 11.22 -0.21 -8.14
N GLY A 127 12.27 -1.03 -7.93
CA GLY A 127 13.40 -1.15 -8.85
C GLY A 127 14.39 0.02 -8.83
N GLU A 128 14.32 0.93 -7.87
CA GLU A 128 15.42 1.87 -7.62
C GLU A 128 16.62 1.13 -7.01
N ASN A 129 17.84 1.38 -7.51
CA ASN A 129 19.04 0.66 -7.09
C ASN A 129 19.51 1.01 -5.67
N GLN A 130 18.93 2.03 -5.05
CA GLN A 130 19.37 2.53 -3.75
C GLN A 130 18.16 3.10 -2.96
N PHE A 131 18.12 2.78 -1.67
CA PHE A 131 17.25 3.48 -0.75
C PHE A 131 17.85 4.87 -0.47
N GLY A 132 17.11 5.91 -0.79
CA GLY A 132 17.48 7.29 -0.44
C GLY A 132 17.21 7.59 1.05
N ASN A 133 17.61 8.79 1.48
CA ASN A 133 17.29 9.27 2.84
C ASN A 133 15.86 9.86 2.95
N ARG A 134 15.05 9.76 1.88
CA ARG A 134 13.69 10.30 1.84
C ARG A 134 12.75 9.42 2.67
N SER A 135 11.91 10.07 3.46
CA SER A 135 10.81 9.41 4.13
C SER A 135 9.74 8.97 3.12
N LEU A 136 8.86 8.04 3.53
CA LEU A 136 7.74 7.64 2.68
C LEU A 136 6.85 8.83 2.29
N PHE A 137 6.64 9.79 3.20
CA PHE A 137 5.83 10.99 2.96
C PHE A 137 6.45 11.97 1.96
N GLU A 138 7.77 11.92 1.77
CA GLU A 138 8.46 12.70 0.74
C GLU A 138 8.46 12.00 -0.63
N ILE A 139 8.27 10.67 -0.64
CA ILE A 139 8.13 9.88 -1.87
C ILE A 139 6.68 9.93 -2.37
N VAL A 140 5.72 9.77 -1.46
CA VAL A 140 4.28 9.77 -1.72
C VAL A 140 3.68 11.02 -1.09
N THR A 141 3.55 12.07 -1.88
CA THR A 141 3.16 13.42 -1.41
C THR A 141 1.65 13.61 -1.30
N GLU A 142 0.84 12.69 -1.84
CA GLU A 142 -0.62 12.83 -1.89
C GLU A 142 -1.32 11.55 -1.44
N GLY A 143 -2.49 11.73 -0.81
CA GLY A 143 -3.34 10.66 -0.31
C GLY A 143 -2.84 10.06 1.00
N THR A 144 -3.68 9.23 1.60
CA THR A 144 -3.40 8.59 2.89
C THR A 144 -2.33 7.50 2.73
N ILE A 145 -1.39 7.44 3.67
CA ILE A 145 -0.36 6.40 3.74
C ILE A 145 0.12 6.24 5.19
N SER A 146 0.71 5.09 5.53
CA SER A 146 1.25 4.81 6.86
C SER A 146 2.52 3.96 6.78
N THR A 147 3.29 3.95 7.87
CA THR A 147 4.56 3.23 8.07
C THR A 147 4.52 2.46 9.39
N GLY A 148 5.57 1.70 9.69
CA GLY A 148 5.71 1.03 10.97
C GLY A 148 5.13 -0.39 11.03
N TYR A 149 4.77 -0.96 9.90
CA TYR A 149 4.09 -2.25 9.83
C TYR A 149 4.98 -3.46 10.19
N PHE A 150 6.27 -3.35 9.98
CA PHE A 150 7.19 -4.47 10.18
C PHE A 150 7.70 -4.57 11.62
N ARG A 151 7.88 -3.43 12.25
CA ARG A 151 8.48 -3.38 13.58
C ARG A 151 7.78 -2.39 14.51
N GLY A 152 7.51 -1.18 14.04
CA GLY A 152 7.05 -0.07 14.89
C GLY A 152 5.81 -0.41 15.70
N PHE A 153 4.78 -0.97 15.09
CA PHE A 153 3.55 -1.36 15.79
C PHE A 153 3.78 -2.55 16.73
N LEU A 154 4.58 -3.55 16.33
CA LEU A 154 4.86 -4.70 17.18
C LEU A 154 5.61 -4.27 18.46
N GLU A 155 6.62 -3.39 18.33
CA GLU A 155 7.34 -2.88 19.48
C GLU A 155 6.47 -2.01 20.38
N SER A 156 5.70 -1.09 19.79
CA SER A 156 4.87 -0.17 20.57
C SER A 156 3.76 -0.87 21.35
N VAL A 157 3.28 -2.02 20.88
CA VAL A 157 2.24 -2.81 21.56
C VAL A 157 2.86 -3.83 22.52
N PHE A 158 3.82 -4.64 22.05
CA PHE A 158 4.30 -5.79 22.80
C PHE A 158 5.51 -5.48 23.72
N ARG A 159 6.28 -4.42 23.46
CA ARG A 159 7.40 -3.99 24.33
C ARG A 159 6.94 -2.98 25.38
N SER A 160 5.81 -2.32 25.19
CA SER A 160 5.28 -1.34 26.15
C SER A 160 4.88 -2.02 27.47
N GLU A 161 5.36 -1.46 28.57
CA GLU A 161 4.94 -1.86 29.93
C GLU A 161 3.57 -1.28 30.29
N HIS A 162 3.08 -0.31 29.53
CA HIS A 162 1.83 0.40 29.74
C HIS A 162 0.70 -0.06 28.81
N ALA A 163 0.92 -1.12 28.04
CA ALA A 163 -0.13 -1.75 27.25
C ALA A 163 -0.96 -2.67 28.14
N ASP A 164 -2.20 -2.27 28.40
CA ASP A 164 -3.17 -3.07 29.12
C ASP A 164 -3.82 -4.08 28.20
N PHE A 165 -3.70 -5.38 28.52
CA PHE A 165 -4.32 -6.47 27.75
C PHE A 165 -5.46 -7.11 28.52
N SER A 166 -6.54 -7.44 27.82
CA SER A 166 -7.68 -8.20 28.33
C SER A 166 -8.03 -9.35 27.39
N TYR A 167 -8.23 -10.53 27.95
CA TYR A 167 -8.72 -11.69 27.20
C TYR A 167 -10.19 -11.50 26.81
N VAL A 168 -10.52 -11.72 25.55
CA VAL A 168 -11.87 -11.60 25.01
C VAL A 168 -12.53 -12.97 24.85
N GLY A 169 -11.82 -13.92 24.28
CA GLY A 169 -12.36 -15.24 24.00
C GLY A 169 -11.66 -15.95 22.84
N GLU A 170 -12.27 -17.03 22.42
CA GLU A 170 -11.87 -17.77 21.23
C GLU A 170 -12.75 -17.41 20.05
N THR A 171 -12.14 -17.39 18.88
CA THR A 171 -12.81 -17.16 17.60
C THR A 171 -12.35 -18.19 16.57
N VAL A 172 -13.12 -18.36 15.51
CA VAL A 172 -12.73 -19.23 14.38
C VAL A 172 -12.69 -18.39 13.13
N GLU A 173 -11.50 -18.29 12.52
CA GLU A 173 -11.33 -17.63 11.23
C GLU A 173 -10.72 -18.62 10.23
N GLU A 174 -11.31 -18.70 9.03
CA GLU A 174 -10.88 -19.62 7.95
C GLU A 174 -10.67 -21.07 8.42
N GLY A 175 -11.49 -21.53 9.41
CA GLY A 175 -11.41 -22.88 9.96
C GLY A 175 -10.30 -23.09 11.01
N ARG A 176 -9.60 -22.03 11.44
CA ARG A 176 -8.58 -22.06 12.49
C ARG A 176 -9.16 -21.48 13.78
N ALA A 177 -8.96 -22.18 14.88
CA ALA A 177 -9.25 -21.63 16.20
C ALA A 177 -8.16 -20.61 16.55
N LEU A 178 -8.57 -19.42 16.96
CA LEU A 178 -7.71 -18.31 17.37
C LEU A 178 -8.18 -17.78 18.71
N VAL A 179 -7.27 -17.13 19.42
CA VAL A 179 -7.56 -16.45 20.69
C VAL A 179 -7.42 -14.96 20.48
N GLU A 180 -8.41 -14.21 21.01
CA GLU A 180 -8.47 -12.76 20.90
C GLU A 180 -8.18 -12.10 22.24
N TYR A 181 -7.29 -11.10 22.19
CA TYR A 181 -7.03 -10.16 23.28
C TYR A 181 -7.27 -8.75 22.77
N HIS A 182 -7.94 -7.93 23.58
CA HIS A 182 -7.98 -6.50 23.40
C HIS A 182 -6.83 -5.85 24.18
N TYR A 183 -6.35 -4.73 23.68
CA TYR A 183 -5.33 -3.95 24.36
C TYR A 183 -5.60 -2.45 24.23
N ARG A 184 -5.02 -1.68 25.17
CA ARG A 184 -5.07 -0.23 25.15
C ARG A 184 -3.70 0.33 25.53
N VAL A 185 -3.23 1.37 24.81
CA VAL A 185 -2.06 2.15 25.13
C VAL A 185 -2.49 3.60 25.38
N PRO A 186 -2.34 4.11 26.61
CA PRO A 186 -2.75 5.45 26.96
C PRO A 186 -1.84 6.50 26.30
N LEU A 187 -2.31 7.76 26.26
CA LEU A 187 -1.63 8.85 25.56
C LEU A 187 -0.21 9.07 26.08
N GLU A 188 0.00 8.94 27.40
CA GLU A 188 1.28 9.17 28.08
C GLU A 188 2.37 8.18 27.67
N ALA A 189 1.95 6.99 27.24
CA ALA A 189 2.84 5.92 26.79
C ALA A 189 2.84 5.76 25.26
N SER A 190 2.05 6.53 24.56
CA SER A 190 1.92 6.42 23.11
C SER A 190 3.05 7.12 22.37
N HIS A 191 3.57 6.45 21.33
CA HIS A 191 4.46 7.02 20.34
C HIS A 191 3.80 7.05 18.95
N TYR A 192 2.48 6.81 18.88
CA TYR A 192 1.73 6.81 17.63
C TYR A 192 1.49 8.24 17.17
N VAL A 193 2.19 8.63 16.09
CA VAL A 193 2.04 9.94 15.47
C VAL A 193 1.04 9.84 14.32
N PHE A 194 -0.03 10.61 14.40
CA PHE A 194 -0.99 10.80 13.34
C PHE A 194 -0.75 12.15 12.68
N LEU A 195 -0.52 12.14 11.36
CA LEU A 195 -0.30 13.33 10.55
C LEU A 195 -1.44 13.49 9.55
N PHE A 196 -2.16 14.60 9.60
CA PHE A 196 -3.26 14.87 8.69
C PHE A 196 -3.36 16.38 8.40
N HIS A 197 -3.48 16.74 7.12
CA HIS A 197 -3.54 18.13 6.65
C HIS A 197 -2.44 19.05 7.23
N GLY A 198 -1.24 18.53 7.45
CA GLY A 198 -0.12 19.28 8.01
C GLY A 198 -0.09 19.39 9.54
N HIS A 199 -1.11 18.90 10.24
CA HIS A 199 -1.16 18.81 11.70
C HIS A 199 -0.67 17.44 12.15
N SER A 200 0.23 17.39 13.12
CA SER A 200 0.69 16.16 13.74
C SER A 200 0.27 16.08 15.19
N VAL A 201 -0.28 14.96 15.59
CA VAL A 201 -0.69 14.72 16.98
C VAL A 201 -0.21 13.34 17.42
N ILE A 202 0.13 13.23 18.70
CA ILE A 202 0.31 11.93 19.35
C ILE A 202 -1.07 11.47 19.80
N ALA A 203 -1.44 10.24 19.49
CA ALA A 203 -2.76 9.71 19.81
C ALA A 203 -2.66 8.48 20.72
N ALA A 204 -3.51 8.39 21.74
CA ALA A 204 -3.80 7.12 22.38
C ALA A 204 -4.36 6.14 21.37
N TYR A 205 -4.12 4.86 21.57
CA TYR A 205 -4.65 3.84 20.67
C TYR A 205 -5.02 2.57 21.42
N GLU A 206 -5.92 1.84 20.84
CA GLU A 206 -6.39 0.55 21.33
C GLU A 206 -6.48 -0.43 20.15
N GLY A 207 -6.77 -1.68 20.41
CA GLY A 207 -6.94 -2.63 19.33
C GLY A 207 -7.11 -4.06 19.80
N ALA A 208 -6.87 -4.98 18.86
CA ALA A 208 -6.99 -6.40 19.09
C ALA A 208 -5.76 -7.17 18.60
N VAL A 209 -5.46 -8.24 19.29
CA VAL A 209 -4.44 -9.24 18.96
C VAL A 209 -5.17 -10.56 18.74
N LEU A 210 -5.02 -11.15 17.55
CA LEU A 210 -5.40 -12.52 17.29
C LEU A 210 -4.16 -13.40 17.25
N ALA A 211 -4.15 -14.44 18.03
CA ALA A 211 -3.04 -15.39 18.12
C ALA A 211 -3.51 -16.84 17.98
N ASP A 212 -2.66 -17.68 17.46
CA ASP A 212 -2.86 -19.11 17.39
C ASP A 212 -2.56 -19.73 18.77
N PRO A 213 -3.52 -20.41 19.42
CA PRO A 213 -3.35 -20.93 20.77
C PRO A 213 -2.31 -22.05 20.87
N GLU A 214 -2.09 -22.82 19.81
CA GLU A 214 -1.14 -23.92 19.80
C GLU A 214 0.29 -23.45 19.64
N THR A 215 0.50 -22.56 18.67
CA THR A 215 1.85 -22.07 18.33
C THR A 215 2.24 -20.80 19.04
N ALA A 216 1.30 -20.08 19.67
CA ALA A 216 1.46 -18.73 20.21
C ALA A 216 1.98 -17.72 19.16
N GLU A 217 1.63 -17.90 17.89
CA GLU A 217 1.99 -17.00 16.82
C GLU A 217 0.96 -15.90 16.67
N LEU A 218 1.42 -14.67 16.46
CA LEU A 218 0.57 -13.55 16.07
C LEU A 218 0.02 -13.79 14.68
N VAL A 219 -1.31 -13.76 14.53
CA VAL A 219 -2.01 -13.89 13.25
C VAL A 219 -2.44 -12.51 12.74
N ARG A 220 -2.98 -11.68 13.65
CA ARG A 220 -3.44 -10.33 13.32
C ARG A 220 -3.20 -9.36 14.46
N LEU A 221 -2.79 -8.16 14.12
CA LEU A 221 -2.76 -7.00 15.00
C LEU A 221 -3.64 -5.90 14.42
N THR A 222 -4.58 -5.39 15.20
CA THR A 222 -5.37 -4.21 14.87
C THR A 222 -4.97 -3.06 15.79
N VAL A 223 -4.77 -1.89 15.22
CA VAL A 223 -4.47 -0.63 15.92
C VAL A 223 -5.52 0.38 15.53
N ARG A 224 -6.22 0.95 16.48
CA ARG A 224 -7.27 1.94 16.27
C ARG A 224 -7.00 3.16 17.11
N THR A 225 -6.99 4.31 16.50
CA THR A 225 -7.04 5.60 17.19
C THR A 225 -8.45 6.15 17.08
N SER A 226 -9.01 6.55 18.19
CA SER A 226 -10.26 7.28 18.28
C SER A 226 -10.01 8.58 19.06
N HIS A 227 -10.93 9.53 19.00
CA HIS A 227 -10.83 10.80 19.69
C HIS A 227 -9.61 11.63 19.28
N LEU A 228 -9.30 11.62 17.95
CA LEU A 228 -8.31 12.52 17.39
C LEU A 228 -8.74 13.98 17.58
N SER A 229 -7.76 14.87 17.75
CA SER A 229 -8.04 16.31 17.84
C SER A 229 -8.82 16.78 16.61
N LEU A 230 -9.89 17.57 16.82
CA LEU A 230 -10.70 18.16 15.75
C LEU A 230 -9.87 18.98 14.76
N GLU A 231 -8.74 19.52 15.21
CA GLU A 231 -7.79 20.26 14.36
C GLU A 231 -7.19 19.39 13.26
N THR A 232 -7.11 18.08 13.46
CA THR A 232 -6.65 17.15 12.43
C THR A 232 -7.69 16.94 11.33
N GLY A 233 -8.98 17.19 11.61
CA GLY A 233 -10.09 16.86 10.71
C GLY A 233 -10.35 15.38 10.54
N ALA A 234 -9.65 14.51 11.29
CA ALA A 234 -9.86 13.05 11.28
C ALA A 234 -10.59 12.60 12.54
N CYS A 235 -11.49 11.67 12.41
CA CYS A 235 -12.24 11.07 13.52
C CYS A 235 -11.65 9.76 14.00
N GLU A 236 -11.19 8.95 13.07
CA GLU A 236 -10.69 7.60 13.36
C GLU A 236 -9.62 7.21 12.34
N ALA A 237 -8.61 6.49 12.80
CA ALA A 237 -7.71 5.75 11.95
C ALA A 237 -7.58 4.32 12.49
N THR A 238 -7.85 3.34 11.64
CA THR A 238 -7.75 1.92 11.98
C THR A 238 -6.77 1.24 11.03
N THR A 239 -5.75 0.59 11.61
CA THR A 239 -4.79 -0.23 10.86
C THR A 239 -4.95 -1.69 11.28
N THR A 240 -5.16 -2.57 10.31
CA THR A 240 -5.19 -4.02 10.51
C THR A 240 -4.02 -4.65 9.78
N MET A 241 -3.23 -5.45 10.47
CA MET A 241 -2.03 -6.11 9.94
C MET A 241 -2.18 -7.62 10.10
N ASN A 242 -2.20 -8.35 9.00
CA ASN A 242 -2.18 -9.81 8.97
C ASN A 242 -0.76 -10.30 8.80
N TYR A 243 -0.34 -11.23 9.64
CA TYR A 243 1.01 -11.78 9.66
C TYR A 243 1.02 -13.21 9.13
N ARG A 244 2.12 -13.59 8.49
CA ARG A 244 2.40 -14.97 8.09
C ARG A 244 3.90 -15.21 8.05
N ARG A 245 4.29 -16.49 7.99
CA ARG A 245 5.70 -16.85 7.84
C ARG A 245 6.17 -16.66 6.40
N PHE A 246 7.31 -16.02 6.27
CA PHE A 246 8.06 -15.87 5.03
C PHE A 246 9.42 -16.53 5.21
N ARG A 247 9.87 -17.24 4.17
CA ARG A 247 11.18 -17.86 4.17
C ARG A 247 12.22 -16.89 3.65
N LEU A 248 13.18 -16.52 4.53
CA LEU A 248 14.33 -15.68 4.20
C LEU A 248 15.59 -16.49 4.42
N ASN A 249 16.38 -16.75 3.38
CA ASN A 249 17.63 -17.51 3.42
C ASN A 249 17.58 -18.84 4.24
N GLY A 250 16.49 -19.59 4.10
CA GLY A 250 16.32 -20.88 4.76
C GLY A 250 15.71 -20.83 6.16
N SER A 251 15.53 -19.66 6.76
CA SER A 251 14.83 -19.44 8.04
C SER A 251 13.47 -18.81 7.82
N ASP A 252 12.50 -19.15 8.69
CA ASP A 252 11.14 -18.62 8.61
C ASP A 252 10.98 -17.47 9.59
N PHE A 253 10.51 -16.32 9.08
CA PHE A 253 10.23 -15.11 9.86
C PHE A 253 8.76 -14.72 9.74
N LEU A 254 8.18 -14.25 10.83
CA LEU A 254 6.82 -13.71 10.85
C LEU A 254 6.84 -12.27 10.35
N LEU A 255 6.27 -12.04 9.17
CA LEU A 255 6.20 -10.71 8.55
C LEU A 255 4.76 -10.36 8.18
N PRO A 256 4.42 -9.06 8.04
CA PRO A 256 3.12 -8.67 7.53
C PRO A 256 2.96 -9.20 6.09
N SER A 257 1.81 -9.79 5.82
CA SER A 257 1.43 -10.28 4.49
C SER A 257 0.48 -9.34 3.78
N GLU A 258 -0.45 -8.77 4.54
CA GLU A 258 -1.40 -7.77 4.11
C GLU A 258 -1.64 -6.78 5.24
N THR A 259 -1.75 -5.50 4.91
CA THR A 259 -2.20 -4.48 5.85
C THR A 259 -3.35 -3.69 5.25
N ARG A 260 -4.25 -3.21 6.10
CA ARG A 260 -5.35 -2.31 5.72
C ARG A 260 -5.31 -1.11 6.63
N LEU A 261 -5.25 0.07 6.04
CA LEU A 261 -5.40 1.35 6.73
C LEU A 261 -6.73 1.95 6.32
N TYR A 262 -7.55 2.28 7.29
CA TYR A 262 -8.81 2.97 7.10
C TYR A 262 -8.79 4.27 7.90
N VAL A 263 -9.16 5.38 7.28
CA VAL A 263 -9.26 6.69 7.95
C VAL A 263 -10.62 7.30 7.64
N LYS A 264 -11.28 7.76 8.68
CA LYS A 264 -12.57 8.46 8.63
C LYS A 264 -12.35 9.92 8.98
N SER A 265 -12.75 10.82 8.10
CA SER A 265 -12.61 12.26 8.26
C SER A 265 -13.92 12.91 8.72
N LEU A 266 -13.83 14.03 9.42
CA LEU A 266 -14.99 14.76 9.98
C LEU A 266 -15.96 15.24 8.88
N ASN A 267 -15.48 15.48 7.66
CA ASN A 267 -16.34 15.83 6.52
C ASN A 267 -17.04 14.63 5.88
N GLY A 268 -16.98 13.45 6.49
CA GLY A 268 -17.58 12.22 6.01
C GLY A 268 -16.79 11.48 4.93
N VAL A 269 -15.65 11.99 4.50
CA VAL A 269 -14.75 11.29 3.57
C VAL A 269 -14.09 10.14 4.29
N GLU A 270 -14.06 8.98 3.63
CA GLU A 270 -13.37 7.78 4.10
C GLU A 270 -12.29 7.37 3.11
N THR A 271 -11.13 6.97 3.61
CA THR A 271 -10.04 6.43 2.79
C THR A 271 -9.68 5.02 3.24
N GLU A 272 -9.42 4.16 2.28
CA GLU A 272 -8.98 2.79 2.51
C GLU A 272 -7.73 2.50 1.68
N ASN A 273 -6.68 1.99 2.34
CA ASN A 273 -5.51 1.46 1.70
C ASN A 273 -5.41 -0.04 2.00
N ARG A 274 -5.23 -0.83 0.96
CA ARG A 274 -4.88 -2.24 1.08
C ARG A 274 -3.48 -2.44 0.56
N THR A 275 -2.57 -2.86 1.43
CA THR A 275 -1.17 -3.14 1.10
C THR A 275 -0.91 -4.63 1.12
N VAL A 276 -0.31 -5.17 0.07
CA VAL A 276 0.15 -6.56 -0.02
C VAL A 276 1.66 -6.58 -0.18
N TYR A 277 2.33 -7.44 0.59
CA TYR A 277 3.78 -7.61 0.56
C TYR A 277 4.16 -8.85 -0.22
N SER A 278 5.18 -8.72 -1.07
CA SER A 278 5.65 -9.80 -1.95
C SER A 278 7.16 -9.69 -2.19
N GLY A 279 7.75 -10.76 -2.72
CA GLY A 279 9.17 -10.76 -3.10
C GLY A 279 10.12 -10.50 -1.94
N CYS A 280 9.72 -10.82 -0.70
CA CYS A 280 10.57 -10.59 0.46
C CYS A 280 11.83 -11.43 0.39
N HIS A 281 12.99 -10.80 0.54
CA HIS A 281 14.28 -11.44 0.55
C HIS A 281 15.27 -10.69 1.43
N GLU A 282 16.25 -11.38 1.96
CA GLU A 282 17.35 -10.77 2.70
C GLU A 282 18.27 -10.02 1.72
N PHE A 283 18.77 -8.87 2.13
CA PHE A 283 19.79 -8.16 1.35
C PHE A 283 21.01 -7.85 2.21
N LEU A 284 22.17 -8.02 1.60
CA LEU A 284 23.46 -7.62 2.15
C LEU A 284 23.77 -6.23 1.60
N GLY A 285 23.50 -5.20 2.37
CA GLY A 285 23.95 -3.84 2.04
C GLY A 285 25.46 -3.78 2.23
N GLU A 286 26.26 -3.82 1.16
CA GLU A 286 27.68 -3.47 1.23
C GLU A 286 27.80 -1.95 1.34
N SER A 287 27.97 -1.45 2.55
CA SER A 287 28.40 -0.09 2.81
C SER A 287 29.93 -0.06 2.77
N THR A 288 30.51 0.37 1.65
CA THR A 288 31.94 0.65 1.59
C THR A 288 32.18 1.99 2.30
N LEU A 289 32.45 1.95 3.59
CA LEU A 289 32.99 3.10 4.34
C LEU A 289 34.42 3.32 3.81
N LYS A 290 34.60 4.30 2.91
CA LYS A 290 35.94 4.84 2.60
C LYS A 290 36.37 5.68 3.82
N PHE A 291 37.06 5.06 4.78
CA PHE A 291 37.85 5.82 5.74
C PHE A 291 38.94 6.54 4.96
N GLY A 292 39.11 7.82 5.24
CA GLY A 292 40.14 8.64 4.60
C GLY A 292 41.51 7.95 4.65
N ALA A 293 42.20 7.94 3.51
CA ALA A 293 43.47 7.30 3.36
C ALA A 293 44.48 7.90 4.36
N THR A 294 45.16 6.99 5.06
CA THR A 294 46.42 7.31 5.77
C THR A 294 47.41 7.95 4.82
N PRO A 295 48.19 9.00 5.21
CA PRO A 295 48.97 9.84 4.29
C PRO A 295 50.29 9.22 3.79
N ASP A 296 50.46 7.92 3.69
CA ASP A 296 51.69 7.30 3.27
C ASP A 296 51.52 6.14 2.27
N ALA A 297 50.94 6.42 1.11
CA ALA A 297 51.11 5.59 -0.07
C ALA A 297 51.26 6.51 -1.30
N PRO A 298 52.25 6.29 -2.21
CA PRO A 298 52.45 7.14 -3.40
C PRO A 298 51.19 7.06 -4.26
N ALA A 299 50.55 8.21 -4.43
CA ALA A 299 49.35 8.39 -5.20
C ALA A 299 49.54 7.87 -6.64
N ARG A 300 48.98 6.69 -6.94
CA ARG A 300 48.59 6.38 -8.30
C ARG A 300 47.61 7.46 -8.73
N LYS A 301 48.00 8.32 -9.68
CA LYS A 301 47.10 9.27 -10.32
C LYS A 301 45.85 8.55 -10.76
N ALA A 302 44.79 8.65 -9.97
CA ALA A 302 43.46 8.29 -10.41
C ALA A 302 43.20 9.14 -11.65
N ALA A 303 42.94 8.50 -12.78
CA ALA A 303 42.48 9.20 -13.97
C ALA A 303 41.30 10.07 -13.52
N ALA A 304 41.40 11.37 -13.81
CA ALA A 304 40.30 12.30 -13.52
C ALA A 304 39.02 11.72 -14.08
N PRO A 305 37.90 11.73 -13.34
CA PRO A 305 36.63 11.26 -13.86
C PRO A 305 36.42 12.00 -15.18
N ARG A 306 36.38 11.28 -16.29
CA ARG A 306 35.99 11.85 -17.57
C ARG A 306 34.64 12.51 -17.32
N ALA A 307 34.61 13.86 -17.44
CA ALA A 307 33.37 14.60 -17.39
C ALA A 307 32.43 13.95 -18.42
N GLU A 308 31.39 13.29 -17.95
CA GLU A 308 30.39 12.73 -18.85
C GLU A 308 29.82 13.88 -19.65
N PRO A 309 29.72 13.75 -20.98
CA PRO A 309 29.25 14.85 -21.83
C PRO A 309 27.81 15.16 -21.45
N THR A 310 27.60 16.24 -20.72
CA THR A 310 26.31 16.75 -20.30
C THR A 310 25.49 17.15 -21.52
N ILE A 311 24.24 16.81 -21.59
CA ILE A 311 23.32 17.24 -22.65
C ILE A 311 23.11 18.75 -22.46
N PRO A 312 23.45 19.63 -23.47
CA PRO A 312 23.25 21.06 -23.35
C PRO A 312 21.81 21.44 -23.13
N ALA A 313 21.57 22.57 -22.48
CA ALA A 313 20.24 23.15 -22.32
C ALA A 313 19.67 23.73 -23.63
N GLU A 314 18.37 23.99 -23.67
CA GLU A 314 17.63 24.64 -24.77
C GLU A 314 17.55 23.82 -26.07
N LEU A 315 17.77 22.51 -26.02
CA LEU A 315 17.59 21.63 -27.15
C LEU A 315 16.16 21.04 -27.14
N ARG A 316 15.46 21.17 -28.27
CA ARG A 316 14.11 20.62 -28.44
C ARG A 316 14.16 19.19 -28.90
N PHE A 317 13.26 18.38 -28.35
CA PHE A 317 13.08 16.98 -28.73
C PHE A 317 11.65 16.52 -28.49
N SER A 318 11.28 15.42 -29.11
CA SER A 318 9.96 14.81 -28.96
C SER A 318 10.10 13.36 -28.51
N LEU A 319 9.24 12.93 -27.61
CA LEU A 319 9.14 11.58 -27.10
C LEU A 319 7.79 10.98 -27.45
N ALA A 320 7.77 9.68 -27.73
CA ALA A 320 6.56 8.89 -27.80
C ALA A 320 6.60 7.75 -26.79
N LEU A 321 5.48 7.41 -26.15
CA LEU A 321 5.39 6.20 -25.35
C LEU A 321 5.69 4.99 -26.23
N ALA A 322 6.57 4.09 -25.75
CA ALA A 322 6.98 2.90 -26.48
C ALA A 322 6.11 1.68 -26.18
N GLU A 323 5.35 1.70 -25.09
CA GLU A 323 4.52 0.61 -24.61
C GLU A 323 3.17 1.11 -24.11
N ASP A 324 2.18 0.23 -24.13
CA ASP A 324 0.84 0.50 -23.61
C ASP A 324 0.85 0.54 -22.08
N ILE A 325 0.09 1.46 -21.49
CA ILE A 325 -0.10 1.52 -20.03
C ILE A 325 -1.53 1.10 -19.72
N HIS A 326 -1.70 -0.05 -19.07
CA HIS A 326 -3.00 -0.56 -18.64
C HIS A 326 -3.39 0.05 -17.31
N VAL A 327 -4.37 0.96 -17.30
CA VAL A 327 -4.79 1.72 -16.12
C VAL A 327 -5.23 0.82 -14.96
N ALA A 328 -5.85 -0.33 -15.28
CA ALA A 328 -6.31 -1.28 -14.26
C ALA A 328 -5.18 -1.87 -13.39
N THR A 329 -3.98 -2.03 -13.95
CA THR A 329 -2.87 -2.75 -13.32
C THR A 329 -1.65 -1.90 -13.06
N ALA A 330 -1.48 -0.79 -13.78
CA ALA A 330 -0.34 0.11 -13.63
C ALA A 330 -0.31 0.77 -12.24
N ALA A 331 0.89 0.99 -11.73
CA ALA A 331 1.10 1.57 -10.41
C ALA A 331 2.14 2.70 -10.45
N ALA A 332 1.96 3.70 -9.61
CA ALA A 332 3.03 4.65 -9.34
C ALA A 332 4.23 3.92 -8.75
N GLY A 333 5.42 4.27 -9.20
CA GLY A 333 6.68 3.58 -8.91
C GLY A 333 7.16 2.68 -10.05
N GLU A 334 6.28 2.18 -10.91
CA GLU A 334 6.68 1.38 -12.07
C GLU A 334 7.37 2.25 -13.12
N THR A 335 8.27 1.62 -13.88
CA THR A 335 8.93 2.26 -15.01
C THR A 335 8.23 1.91 -16.32
N VAL A 336 8.17 2.88 -17.22
CA VAL A 336 7.68 2.73 -18.60
C VAL A 336 8.69 3.30 -19.56
N ARG A 337 8.72 2.80 -20.79
CA ARG A 337 9.64 3.26 -21.81
C ARG A 337 8.96 4.25 -22.75
N ALA A 338 9.68 5.31 -23.06
CA ALA A 338 9.42 6.18 -24.19
C ALA A 338 10.57 6.07 -25.21
N VAL A 339 10.37 6.54 -26.41
CA VAL A 339 11.40 6.60 -27.44
C VAL A 339 11.52 8.02 -27.98
N LEU A 340 12.73 8.43 -28.28
CA LEU A 340 13.00 9.68 -28.97
C LEU A 340 12.48 9.59 -30.40
N THR A 341 11.61 10.52 -30.83
CA THR A 341 10.99 10.49 -32.17
C THR A 341 11.77 11.31 -33.21
N THR A 342 12.75 12.12 -32.76
CA THR A 342 13.63 12.92 -33.60
C THR A 342 15.01 12.94 -32.98
N ASP A 343 16.07 13.07 -33.76
CA ASP A 343 17.43 13.22 -33.23
C ASP A 343 17.53 14.43 -32.31
N LEU A 344 18.13 14.26 -31.15
CA LEU A 344 18.55 15.37 -30.30
C LEU A 344 19.92 15.87 -30.79
N ARG A 345 19.94 17.08 -31.32
CA ARG A 345 21.14 17.68 -31.94
C ARG A 345 21.56 18.91 -31.15
N ASP A 346 22.87 19.11 -31.07
CA ASP A 346 23.44 20.36 -30.54
C ASP A 346 23.27 21.54 -31.51
N ARG A 347 23.70 22.72 -31.08
CA ARG A 347 23.67 23.94 -31.92
C ARG A 347 24.51 23.83 -33.20
N ALA A 348 25.52 22.95 -33.22
CA ALA A 348 26.34 22.64 -34.38
C ALA A 348 25.71 21.53 -35.27
N ARG A 349 24.45 21.11 -35.00
CA ARG A 349 23.72 20.03 -35.65
C ARG A 349 24.33 18.64 -35.50
N LYS A 350 25.28 18.44 -34.61
CA LYS A 350 25.81 17.12 -34.24
C LYS A 350 24.75 16.37 -33.47
N VAL A 351 24.51 15.10 -33.83
CA VAL A 351 23.60 14.22 -33.10
C VAL A 351 24.22 13.86 -31.74
N LEU A 352 23.53 14.21 -30.66
CA LEU A 352 23.89 13.88 -29.29
C LEU A 352 23.17 12.59 -28.84
N VAL A 353 21.89 12.48 -29.20
CA VAL A 353 21.07 11.30 -28.95
C VAL A 353 20.27 11.00 -30.22
N PRO A 354 20.46 9.83 -30.86
CA PRO A 354 19.78 9.49 -32.11
C PRO A 354 18.28 9.21 -31.91
N ASN A 355 17.50 9.41 -32.97
CA ASN A 355 16.12 8.98 -33.05
C ASN A 355 16.00 7.48 -32.71
N GLY A 356 14.91 7.09 -32.09
CA GLY A 356 14.68 5.72 -31.63
C GLY A 356 15.37 5.33 -30.31
N THR A 357 16.18 6.23 -29.72
CA THR A 357 16.81 5.96 -28.44
C THR A 357 15.75 5.81 -27.36
N PRO A 358 15.75 4.69 -26.60
CA PRO A 358 14.84 4.51 -25.48
C PRO A 358 15.14 5.51 -24.35
N LEU A 359 14.07 5.96 -23.71
CA LEU A 359 14.12 6.78 -22.51
C LEU A 359 13.29 6.10 -21.43
N LEU A 360 13.89 5.96 -20.26
CA LEU A 360 13.21 5.43 -19.09
C LEU A 360 12.37 6.54 -18.44
N CYS A 361 11.11 6.25 -18.20
CA CYS A 361 10.19 7.08 -17.44
C CYS A 361 9.69 6.31 -16.23
N ARG A 362 9.39 7.01 -15.14
CA ARG A 362 8.73 6.43 -13.97
C ARG A 362 7.34 7.01 -13.81
N ILE A 363 6.36 6.16 -13.56
CA ILE A 363 5.02 6.58 -13.18
C ILE A 363 5.10 7.15 -11.76
N LEU A 364 4.84 8.45 -11.60
CA LEU A 364 4.74 9.10 -10.28
C LEU A 364 3.31 9.08 -9.77
N ARG A 365 2.34 9.10 -10.67
CA ARG A 365 0.92 9.04 -10.35
C ARG A 365 0.16 8.42 -11.51
N ILE A 366 -0.75 7.50 -11.20
CA ILE A 366 -1.82 7.04 -12.09
C ILE A 366 -3.09 6.96 -11.25
N ARG A 367 -3.99 7.93 -11.45
CA ARG A 367 -5.15 8.15 -10.59
C ARG A 367 -6.43 8.09 -11.40
N ARG A 368 -7.42 7.40 -10.86
CA ARG A 368 -8.75 7.24 -11.44
C ARG A 368 -9.76 8.02 -10.61
N TYR A 369 -10.60 8.77 -11.28
CA TYR A 369 -11.70 9.53 -10.71
C TYR A 369 -13.01 8.98 -11.23
N TYR A 370 -13.99 8.72 -10.34
CA TYR A 370 -15.23 8.04 -10.67
C TYR A 370 -16.45 8.95 -10.59
N HIS A 371 -16.66 9.57 -9.43
CA HIS A 371 -17.81 10.40 -9.09
C HIS A 371 -17.35 11.58 -8.22
N GLY A 372 -18.25 12.55 -8.06
CA GLY A 372 -18.05 13.66 -7.14
C GLY A 372 -17.62 14.95 -7.85
N ASN A 373 -17.56 16.01 -7.08
CA ASN A 373 -17.00 17.30 -7.50
C ASN A 373 -15.48 17.20 -7.39
N ASP A 374 -14.77 17.64 -8.40
CA ASP A 374 -13.33 17.77 -8.32
C ASP A 374 -12.97 18.91 -7.34
N PRO A 375 -12.38 18.63 -6.18
CA PRO A 375 -12.05 19.68 -5.21
C PRO A 375 -10.99 20.64 -5.74
N ASP A 376 -10.19 20.22 -6.74
CA ASP A 376 -9.10 21.03 -7.29
C ASP A 376 -9.59 22.02 -8.37
N VAL A 377 -10.88 21.95 -8.75
CA VAL A 377 -11.44 22.76 -9.83
C VAL A 377 -12.67 23.54 -9.34
N ILE A 378 -12.43 24.67 -8.70
CA ILE A 378 -13.49 25.61 -8.32
C ILE A 378 -14.12 26.19 -9.62
N GLY A 379 -15.34 25.78 -9.91
CA GLY A 379 -16.17 26.38 -10.98
C GLY A 379 -16.07 25.77 -12.36
N MET A 380 -15.32 24.69 -12.58
CA MET A 380 -15.32 23.94 -13.83
C MET A 380 -15.99 22.57 -13.68
N LEU A 381 -17.00 22.27 -14.52
CA LEU A 381 -17.53 20.91 -14.67
C LEU A 381 -16.51 20.07 -15.41
N VAL A 382 -15.77 19.28 -14.66
CA VAL A 382 -14.81 18.35 -15.23
C VAL A 382 -15.52 17.03 -15.55
N PRO A 383 -15.41 16.52 -16.80
CA PRO A 383 -16.02 15.24 -17.15
C PRO A 383 -15.47 14.09 -16.29
N LEU A 384 -16.35 13.30 -15.71
CA LEU A 384 -16.04 12.07 -15.00
C LEU A 384 -16.74 10.89 -15.73
N PRO A 385 -16.19 9.66 -15.67
CA PRO A 385 -14.90 9.27 -15.09
C PRO A 385 -13.68 9.77 -15.87
N ARG A 386 -12.53 9.86 -15.20
CA ARG A 386 -11.27 10.27 -15.83
C ARG A 386 -10.05 9.56 -15.23
N VAL A 387 -8.96 9.56 -15.98
CA VAL A 387 -7.64 9.08 -15.55
C VAL A 387 -6.60 10.18 -15.69
N GLU A 388 -5.76 10.33 -14.68
CA GLU A 388 -4.60 11.21 -14.72
C GLU A 388 -3.32 10.38 -14.62
N LEU A 389 -2.38 10.65 -15.52
CA LEU A 389 -1.05 10.05 -15.56
C LEU A 389 0.00 11.13 -15.35
N LEU A 390 0.92 10.91 -14.41
CA LEU A 390 2.10 11.74 -14.24
C LEU A 390 3.34 10.85 -14.35
N LEU A 391 4.17 11.13 -15.33
CA LEU A 391 5.46 10.46 -15.54
C LEU A 391 6.61 11.40 -15.17
N ARG A 392 7.69 10.83 -14.67
CA ARG A 392 9.00 11.47 -14.53
C ARG A 392 9.95 10.89 -15.56
N LEU A 393 10.56 11.74 -16.37
CA LEU A 393 11.66 11.36 -17.27
C LEU A 393 12.91 11.10 -16.43
N GLU A 394 13.57 9.97 -16.62
CA GLU A 394 14.74 9.59 -15.82
C GLU A 394 16.04 9.64 -16.65
N SER A 395 16.19 8.77 -17.64
CA SER A 395 17.44 8.66 -18.40
C SER A 395 17.25 8.14 -19.82
N PHE A 396 18.12 8.56 -20.73
CA PHE A 396 18.29 7.94 -22.04
C PHE A 396 19.16 6.68 -21.90
N ALA A 397 18.69 5.56 -22.46
CA ALA A 397 19.47 4.33 -22.56
C ALA A 397 20.42 4.40 -23.74
N LEU A 398 21.69 4.68 -23.50
CA LEU A 398 22.73 4.83 -24.54
C LEU A 398 23.74 3.67 -24.47
N PRO A 399 24.40 3.31 -25.59
CA PRO A 399 25.42 2.24 -25.61
C PRO A 399 26.56 2.41 -24.61
N GLY A 400 26.83 3.64 -24.14
CA GLY A 400 27.85 3.94 -23.14
C GLY A 400 27.37 4.05 -21.71
N GLY A 401 26.12 3.67 -21.44
CA GLY A 401 25.45 3.79 -20.15
C GLY A 401 24.29 4.79 -20.16
N ASP A 402 23.46 4.70 -19.13
CA ASP A 402 22.28 5.57 -18.99
C ASP A 402 22.72 7.02 -18.72
N ARG A 403 22.09 7.96 -19.41
CA ARG A 403 22.31 9.40 -19.20
C ARG A 403 21.08 10.08 -18.63
N PRO A 404 21.17 10.72 -17.46
CA PRO A 404 20.08 11.49 -16.90
C PRO A 404 19.59 12.56 -17.89
N VAL A 405 18.29 12.76 -17.95
CA VAL A 405 17.66 13.82 -18.71
C VAL A 405 17.18 14.92 -17.77
N PHE A 406 17.45 16.18 -18.16
CA PHE A 406 16.91 17.36 -17.49
C PHE A 406 16.15 18.17 -18.53
N ALA A 407 14.83 18.17 -18.44
CA ALA A 407 13.97 18.77 -19.45
C ALA A 407 12.72 19.39 -18.81
N LYS A 408 12.11 20.31 -19.54
CA LYS A 408 10.75 20.82 -19.28
C LYS A 408 9.89 20.61 -20.50
N ARG A 409 8.58 20.52 -20.32
CA ARG A 409 7.66 20.41 -21.44
C ARG A 409 7.75 21.66 -22.30
N ASP A 410 7.82 21.47 -23.63
CA ASP A 410 7.77 22.57 -24.60
C ASP A 410 6.28 22.91 -24.88
N THR A 411 5.78 23.96 -24.22
CA THR A 411 4.42 24.47 -24.41
C THR A 411 4.34 25.52 -25.55
N GLY A 412 5.37 25.57 -26.40
CA GLY A 412 5.49 26.56 -27.48
C GLY A 412 4.25 26.67 -28.37
N VAL A 413 3.99 27.86 -28.87
CA VAL A 413 2.83 28.43 -29.59
C VAL A 413 2.24 27.58 -30.75
N ALA A 414 2.82 26.44 -31.07
CA ALA A 414 2.41 25.62 -32.23
C ALA A 414 1.09 24.86 -32.08
N ASP A 415 0.50 24.76 -30.90
CA ASP A 415 -0.74 23.97 -30.69
C ASP A 415 -2.04 24.80 -30.83
N ALA A 416 -1.93 26.12 -30.91
CA ALA A 416 -3.08 27.01 -31.08
C ALA A 416 -3.73 26.95 -32.47
N SER A 417 -3.01 26.46 -33.49
CA SER A 417 -3.46 26.46 -34.89
C SER A 417 -4.23 25.19 -35.31
N ARG A 418 -4.33 24.16 -34.47
CA ARG A 418 -5.07 22.91 -34.76
C ARG A 418 -6.47 22.82 -34.17
N ARG A 419 -7.06 23.93 -33.74
CA ARG A 419 -8.48 23.95 -33.36
C ARG A 419 -9.39 23.85 -34.60
N ARG A 420 -9.66 22.64 -35.06
CA ARG A 420 -10.85 22.38 -35.90
C ARG A 420 -12.06 22.22 -34.99
N PRO A 421 -13.11 23.05 -35.14
CA PRO A 421 -14.36 22.83 -34.42
C PRO A 421 -15.03 21.58 -35.02
N GLY A 422 -15.34 20.60 -34.22
CA GLY A 422 -16.31 19.59 -34.60
C GLY A 422 -16.01 18.11 -34.43
N THR A 423 -14.97 17.70 -33.71
CA THR A 423 -14.83 16.29 -33.33
C THR A 423 -14.46 16.15 -31.85
N LEU A 424 -15.44 15.70 -31.08
CA LEU A 424 -15.27 15.22 -29.68
C LEU A 424 -14.50 13.89 -29.69
N GLN A 425 -13.24 13.93 -30.04
CA GLN A 425 -12.34 12.79 -29.87
C GLN A 425 -11.34 13.08 -28.78
N ASN A 426 -11.21 12.14 -27.84
CA ASN A 426 -10.26 12.00 -26.75
C ASN A 426 -8.99 12.87 -26.92
N ARG A 427 -9.06 14.14 -26.54
CA ARG A 427 -7.90 15.03 -26.48
C ARG A 427 -7.53 15.23 -25.03
N PRO A 428 -6.22 15.20 -24.68
CA PRO A 428 -5.78 15.66 -23.39
C PRO A 428 -6.26 17.11 -23.19
N VAL A 429 -7.02 17.37 -22.15
CA VAL A 429 -7.39 18.74 -21.76
C VAL A 429 -6.23 19.30 -20.94
N GLU A 430 -5.55 20.31 -21.48
CA GLU A 430 -4.54 21.05 -20.73
C GLU A 430 -5.22 21.84 -19.61
N LEU A 431 -4.94 21.47 -18.36
CA LEU A 431 -5.40 22.20 -17.18
C LEU A 431 -4.29 23.13 -16.67
N GLY A 432 -4.59 24.40 -16.61
CA GLY A 432 -3.87 25.44 -15.88
C GLY A 432 -2.44 25.74 -16.37
N PRO A 433 -1.79 26.71 -15.77
CA PRO A 433 -0.41 27.01 -16.12
C PRO A 433 0.49 25.85 -15.75
N LEU A 434 1.00 25.16 -16.78
CA LEU A 434 1.98 24.05 -16.68
C LEU A 434 3.29 24.47 -15.98
N ASP A 435 3.41 25.74 -15.62
CA ASP A 435 4.56 26.31 -14.91
C ASP A 435 4.73 25.79 -13.47
N ALA A 436 3.67 25.18 -12.89
CA ALA A 436 3.72 24.51 -11.59
C ALA A 436 4.25 23.07 -11.66
N MET A 437 4.38 22.47 -12.86
CA MET A 437 4.95 21.14 -13.00
C MET A 437 6.46 21.20 -12.85
N GLY A 438 6.99 20.32 -11.99
CA GLY A 438 8.42 20.18 -11.77
C GLY A 438 9.18 19.81 -13.05
N ARG A 439 10.51 19.97 -13.03
CA ARG A 439 11.40 19.49 -14.11
C ARG A 439 11.16 18.00 -14.35
N ASN A 440 11.27 17.55 -15.58
CA ASN A 440 11.14 16.16 -16.03
C ASN A 440 9.76 15.54 -15.85
N GLN A 441 8.68 16.28 -15.64
CA GLN A 441 7.37 15.75 -15.43
C GLN A 441 6.50 15.83 -16.70
N TRP A 442 5.91 14.69 -17.06
CA TRP A 442 4.97 14.52 -18.17
C TRP A 442 3.59 14.18 -17.61
N PHE A 443 2.66 15.14 -17.67
CA PHE A 443 1.27 14.97 -17.23
C PHE A 443 0.35 14.80 -18.42
N GLU A 444 -0.54 13.81 -18.34
CA GLU A 444 -1.64 13.58 -19.28
C GLU A 444 -2.94 13.31 -18.52
N ARG A 445 -4.04 13.75 -19.12
CA ARG A 445 -5.38 13.54 -18.60
C ARG A 445 -6.28 12.97 -19.66
N PHE A 446 -7.05 11.94 -19.31
CA PHE A 446 -7.96 11.22 -20.18
C PHE A 446 -9.36 11.29 -19.58
N ASP A 447 -10.26 12.02 -20.24
CA ASP A 447 -11.64 12.21 -19.80
C ASP A 447 -12.57 11.15 -20.37
N ARG A 448 -13.62 10.78 -19.60
CA ARG A 448 -14.65 9.81 -19.97
C ARG A 448 -14.13 8.40 -20.23
N VAL A 449 -13.11 8.01 -19.48
CA VAL A 449 -12.47 6.68 -19.58
C VAL A 449 -12.65 5.92 -18.27
N GLY A 450 -12.84 4.60 -18.37
CA GLY A 450 -13.04 3.70 -17.23
C GLY A 450 -11.77 2.99 -16.76
N ASP A 451 -11.95 2.04 -15.86
CA ASP A 451 -10.86 1.27 -15.26
C ASP A 451 -10.10 0.39 -16.26
N ASP A 452 -10.77 -0.05 -17.32
CA ASP A 452 -10.23 -0.88 -18.41
C ASP A 452 -9.48 -0.08 -19.49
N TYR A 453 -9.35 1.23 -19.29
CA TYR A 453 -8.69 2.08 -20.28
C TYR A 453 -7.23 1.71 -20.44
N VAL A 454 -6.77 1.75 -21.70
CA VAL A 454 -5.37 1.51 -22.07
C VAL A 454 -4.81 2.76 -22.72
N ILE A 455 -3.83 3.38 -22.08
CA ILE A 455 -3.08 4.48 -22.66
C ILE A 455 -2.15 3.88 -23.70
N LYS A 456 -2.40 4.18 -24.98
CA LYS A 456 -1.71 3.54 -26.09
C LYS A 456 -0.31 4.09 -26.29
N SER A 457 0.59 3.19 -26.67
CA SER A 457 1.88 3.55 -27.24
C SER A 457 1.72 4.54 -28.41
N GLY A 458 2.75 5.33 -28.68
CA GLY A 458 2.71 6.36 -29.72
C GLY A 458 2.16 7.72 -29.27
N SER A 459 1.70 7.87 -28.02
CA SER A 459 1.37 9.20 -27.46
C SER A 459 2.64 10.07 -27.44
N VAL A 460 2.59 11.24 -28.11
CA VAL A 460 3.76 12.12 -28.33
C VAL A 460 3.74 13.32 -27.39
N SER A 461 4.89 13.68 -26.85
CA SER A 461 5.11 14.89 -26.05
C SER A 461 6.39 15.61 -26.47
N ASN A 462 6.38 16.96 -26.42
CA ASN A 462 7.48 17.82 -26.84
C ASN A 462 8.21 18.41 -25.63
N TRP A 463 9.52 18.50 -25.71
CA TRP A 463 10.40 18.86 -24.60
C TRP A 463 11.52 19.79 -25.00
N VAL A 464 12.01 20.55 -24.01
CA VAL A 464 13.23 21.35 -24.12
C VAL A 464 14.15 20.98 -22.96
N THR A 465 15.40 20.66 -23.27
CA THR A 465 16.43 20.41 -22.23
C THR A 465 16.65 21.65 -21.38
N VAL A 466 16.91 21.46 -20.09
CA VAL A 466 17.25 22.53 -19.14
C VAL A 466 18.61 22.23 -18.50
N MET A 467 19.24 23.25 -17.90
CA MET A 467 20.45 23.01 -17.11
C MET A 467 20.18 22.11 -15.91
N GLN A 468 21.18 21.30 -15.57
CA GLN A 468 21.18 20.38 -14.43
C GLN A 468 21.00 21.10 -13.09
#